data_6bb586bb934d4e017d8cb7016a855e69
#
_entry.id   6bb586bb934d4e017d8cb7016a855e69
#
_cell.length_a   1.000
_cell.length_b   1.000
_cell.length_c   1.000
_cell.angle_alpha   90.00
_cell.angle_beta   90.00
_cell.angle_gamma   90.00
#
_symmetry.space_group_name_H-M   'P 1'
#
loop_
_entity.id
_entity.type
_entity.pdbx_description
1 polymer ?
#
loop_
_entity_poly.entity_id
_entity_poly.type
_entity_poly.pdbx_seq_one_letter_code
_entity_poly.pdbx_strand_id
1 'polypeptide(L)'
;MSFMDIVTTYRNKSASVSNGASNVGWKATLATAALSKPAASILVRNLGSGTITFKINETTNDAITVLAGGSFGTDGTIRSIRELYFSNSSGSAVTVEVFEVPEMD
;
A
#
# COMPACT_ATOMS: atom_id res chain seq x y z
N MET A 1 25.86 11.72 12.72
CA MET A 1 24.40 11.71 12.59
C MET A 1 23.76 11.71 13.96
N SER A 2 22.78 12.51 14.12
CA SER A 2 21.99 12.59 15.34
C SER A 2 20.88 11.54 15.33
N PHE A 3 20.44 11.09 16.50
CA PHE A 3 19.26 10.24 16.60
C PHE A 3 18.01 10.92 16.05
N MET A 4 18.01 12.24 16.03
CA MET A 4 16.87 13.01 15.55
C MET A 4 16.68 12.90 14.05
N ASP A 5 17.69 12.37 13.34
CA ASP A 5 17.60 12.20 11.91
C ASP A 5 16.96 10.86 11.50
N ILE A 6 16.64 10.02 12.48
CA ILE A 6 16.04 8.73 12.22
C ILE A 6 14.55 8.90 12.00
N VAL A 7 14.08 8.50 10.83
CA VAL A 7 12.67 8.45 10.46
C VAL A 7 11.90 9.72 10.78
N THR A 8 12.15 10.76 10.00
CA THR A 8 11.40 12.00 10.12
C THR A 8 10.32 12.14 9.05
N THR A 9 10.30 11.22 8.08
CA THR A 9 9.39 11.30 6.94
C THR A 9 8.59 10.01 6.81
N TYR A 10 7.29 10.17 6.61
CA TYR A 10 6.39 9.06 6.28
C TYR A 10 5.25 9.61 5.45
N ARG A 11 4.47 8.73 4.85
CA ARG A 11 3.22 9.09 4.18
C ARG A 11 2.12 8.17 4.67
N ASN A 12 0.96 8.74 4.88
CA ASN A 12 -0.24 7.99 5.22
C ASN A 12 -1.36 8.55 4.35
N LYS A 13 -1.77 7.77 3.36
CA LYS A 13 -2.75 8.21 2.38
C LYS A 13 -3.86 7.18 2.27
N SER A 14 -5.05 7.65 1.94
CA SER A 14 -6.16 6.76 1.64
C SER A 14 -6.69 7.06 0.24
N ALA A 15 -7.27 6.03 -0.38
CA ALA A 15 -7.86 6.15 -1.70
C ALA A 15 -8.94 5.09 -1.86
N SER A 16 -9.86 5.35 -2.77
CA SER A 16 -10.92 4.42 -3.11
C SER A 16 -10.45 3.53 -4.27
N VAL A 17 -10.56 2.23 -4.09
CA VAL A 17 -10.29 1.25 -5.14
C VAL A 17 -11.63 0.83 -5.73
N SER A 18 -11.86 1.18 -6.98
CA SER A 18 -13.14 0.93 -7.64
C SER A 18 -13.41 -0.55 -7.78
N ASN A 19 -14.70 -0.93 -7.73
CA ASN A 19 -15.09 -2.29 -8.08
C ASN A 19 -14.68 -2.58 -9.53
N GLY A 20 -14.07 -3.73 -9.75
CA GLY A 20 -13.56 -4.11 -11.06
C GLY A 20 -12.11 -3.70 -11.31
N ALA A 21 -11.48 -3.00 -10.35
CA ALA A 21 -10.07 -2.66 -10.48
C ALA A 21 -9.22 -3.94 -10.57
N SER A 22 -8.25 -3.91 -11.46
CA SER A 22 -7.33 -5.04 -11.68
C SER A 22 -5.91 -4.50 -11.78
N ASN A 23 -5.09 -4.83 -10.79
CA ASN A 23 -3.68 -4.42 -10.71
C ASN A 23 -3.46 -2.91 -10.95
N VAL A 24 -4.23 -2.09 -10.23
CA VAL A 24 -4.13 -0.64 -10.34
C VAL A 24 -3.05 -0.14 -9.41
N GLY A 25 -2.09 0.61 -9.94
CA GLY A 25 -0.93 1.08 -9.18
C GLY A 25 -1.28 2.13 -8.13
N TRP A 26 -0.74 1.96 -6.94
CA TRP A 26 -0.95 2.90 -5.84
C TRP A 26 -0.35 4.27 -6.16
N LYS A 27 0.96 4.29 -6.47
CA LYS A 27 1.64 5.55 -6.77
C LYS A 27 1.27 6.09 -8.14
N ALA A 28 1.11 5.22 -9.11
CA ALA A 28 0.84 5.63 -10.49
C ALA A 28 -0.56 6.20 -10.66
N THR A 29 -1.54 5.73 -9.89
CA THR A 29 -2.95 6.04 -10.18
C THR A 29 -3.75 6.44 -8.93
N LEU A 30 -3.65 5.66 -7.85
CA LEU A 30 -4.58 5.80 -6.72
C LEU A 30 -4.20 6.94 -5.78
N ALA A 31 -2.92 7.06 -5.43
CA ALA A 31 -2.46 8.02 -4.43
C ALA A 31 -1.33 8.87 -5.00
N THR A 32 -1.69 9.92 -5.73
CA THR A 32 -0.73 10.78 -6.44
C THR A 32 0.26 11.48 -5.51
N ALA A 33 0.01 11.53 -4.22
CA ALA A 33 0.91 12.14 -3.23
C ALA A 33 1.65 11.11 -2.40
N ALA A 34 1.73 9.87 -2.87
CA ALA A 34 2.50 8.82 -2.19
C ALA A 34 4.00 9.12 -2.25
N LEU A 35 4.78 8.38 -1.45
CA LEU A 35 6.22 8.54 -1.44
C LEU A 35 6.79 8.28 -2.84
N SER A 36 7.71 9.15 -3.26
CA SER A 36 8.44 8.94 -4.51
C SER A 36 9.60 7.95 -4.33
N LYS A 37 10.11 7.82 -3.11
CA LYS A 37 11.18 6.87 -2.79
C LYS A 37 10.61 5.48 -2.53
N PRO A 38 11.41 4.43 -2.70
CA PRO A 38 11.00 3.11 -2.24
C PRO A 38 10.72 3.11 -0.74
N ALA A 39 9.76 2.32 -0.30
CA ALA A 39 9.44 2.19 1.10
C ALA A 39 10.22 1.03 1.73
N ALA A 40 10.68 1.25 2.96
CA ALA A 40 11.29 0.20 3.76
C ALA A 40 10.22 -0.68 4.41
N SER A 41 9.05 -0.09 4.71
CA SER A 41 7.92 -0.82 5.26
C SER A 41 6.62 -0.13 4.88
N ILE A 42 5.56 -0.93 4.84
CA ILE A 42 4.21 -0.43 4.61
C ILE A 42 3.24 -1.10 5.57
N LEU A 43 2.13 -0.42 5.83
CA LEU A 43 0.96 -0.98 6.48
C LEU A 43 -0.24 -0.64 5.60
N VAL A 44 -0.91 -1.67 5.11
CA VAL A 44 -2.11 -1.52 4.28
C VAL A 44 -3.32 -1.84 5.13
N ARG A 45 -4.27 -0.93 5.20
CA ARG A 45 -5.50 -1.09 5.97
C ARG A 45 -6.70 -1.02 5.05
N ASN A 46 -7.60 -1.98 5.21
CA ASN A 46 -8.87 -1.99 4.48
C ASN A 46 -9.94 -1.33 5.33
N LEU A 47 -10.32 -0.12 4.96
CA LEU A 47 -11.31 0.68 5.70
C LEU A 47 -12.73 0.46 5.19
N GLY A 48 -12.89 -0.37 4.16
CA GLY A 48 -14.20 -0.64 3.56
C GLY A 48 -14.85 -1.89 4.11
N SER A 49 -15.98 -2.25 3.49
CA SER A 49 -16.75 -3.42 3.87
C SER A 49 -16.51 -4.62 2.95
N GLY A 50 -15.74 -4.46 1.89
CA GLY A 50 -15.41 -5.55 0.96
C GLY A 50 -13.96 -5.98 1.11
N THR A 51 -13.67 -7.18 0.62
CA THR A 51 -12.29 -7.71 0.59
C THR A 51 -11.52 -7.07 -0.55
N ILE A 52 -10.26 -6.75 -0.31
CA ILE A 52 -9.34 -6.20 -1.31
C ILE A 52 -8.11 -7.09 -1.41
N THR A 53 -7.47 -7.11 -2.58
CA THR A 53 -6.18 -7.78 -2.73
C THR A 53 -5.16 -6.80 -3.29
N PHE A 54 -3.88 -7.05 -3.02
CA PHE A 54 -2.82 -6.25 -3.61
C PHE A 54 -1.55 -7.07 -3.79
N LYS A 55 -0.70 -6.59 -4.68
CA LYS A 55 0.60 -7.20 -4.97
C LYS A 55 1.68 -6.16 -4.78
N ILE A 56 2.85 -6.59 -4.36
CA ILE A 56 3.98 -5.69 -4.10
C ILE A 56 4.94 -5.76 -5.27
N ASN A 57 5.27 -4.61 -5.84
CA ASN A 57 6.28 -4.37 -6.87
C ASN A 57 6.00 -4.98 -8.25
N GLU A 58 5.49 -6.21 -8.32
CA GLU A 58 5.30 -6.92 -9.58
C GLU A 58 3.89 -7.49 -9.66
N THR A 59 3.25 -7.33 -10.81
CA THR A 59 1.91 -7.89 -11.01
C THR A 59 1.93 -9.43 -11.13
N THR A 60 3.12 -10.01 -11.26
CA THR A 60 3.30 -11.46 -11.30
C THR A 60 3.46 -12.08 -9.92
N ASN A 61 3.62 -11.27 -8.88
CA ASN A 61 3.69 -11.77 -7.52
C ASN A 61 2.32 -12.25 -7.04
N ASP A 62 2.32 -13.07 -5.99
CA ASP A 62 1.07 -13.53 -5.40
C ASP A 62 0.32 -12.38 -4.74
N ALA A 63 -1.00 -12.43 -4.85
CA ALA A 63 -1.86 -11.44 -4.23
C ALA A 63 -1.94 -11.64 -2.73
N ILE A 64 -1.92 -10.54 -2.00
CA ILE A 64 -2.11 -10.51 -0.55
C ILE A 64 -3.55 -10.07 -0.31
N THR A 65 -4.30 -10.85 0.47
CA THR A 65 -5.71 -10.58 0.74
C THR A 65 -5.84 -9.79 2.05
N VAL A 66 -6.59 -8.70 2.01
CA VAL A 66 -6.91 -7.91 3.20
C VAL A 66 -8.42 -7.89 3.35
N LEU A 67 -8.92 -8.56 4.38
CA LEU A 67 -10.35 -8.63 4.64
C LEU A 67 -10.89 -7.28 5.10
N ALA A 68 -12.19 -7.09 4.97
CA ALA A 68 -12.85 -5.87 5.43
C ALA A 68 -12.46 -5.57 6.88
N GLY A 69 -12.00 -4.35 7.13
CA GLY A 69 -11.54 -3.93 8.47
C GLY A 69 -10.18 -4.49 8.88
N GLY A 70 -9.54 -5.30 8.02
CA GLY A 70 -8.24 -5.89 8.33
C GLY A 70 -7.08 -5.04 7.88
N SER A 71 -5.88 -5.56 8.12
CA SER A 71 -4.65 -4.88 7.74
C SER A 71 -3.55 -5.89 7.42
N PHE A 72 -2.54 -5.42 6.69
CA PHE A 72 -1.34 -6.19 6.40
C PHE A 72 -0.14 -5.26 6.51
N GLY A 73 0.83 -5.64 7.33
CA GLY A 73 2.07 -4.88 7.48
C GLY A 73 3.27 -5.73 7.11
N THR A 74 4.28 -5.09 6.51
CA THR A 74 5.55 -5.77 6.24
C THR A 74 6.41 -5.72 7.49
N ASP A 75 7.21 -6.77 7.68
CA ASP A 75 8.05 -6.95 8.87
C ASP A 75 9.53 -6.71 8.62
N GLY A 76 9.87 -6.10 7.48
CA GLY A 76 11.25 -5.83 7.11
C GLY A 76 11.88 -6.90 6.23
N THR A 77 11.20 -8.01 5.97
CA THR A 77 11.70 -9.03 5.04
C THR A 77 11.47 -8.63 3.59
N ILE A 78 10.45 -7.82 3.34
CA ILE A 78 10.19 -7.24 2.02
C ILE A 78 10.72 -5.82 2.06
N ARG A 79 11.61 -5.50 1.12
CA ARG A 79 12.28 -4.21 1.06
C ARG A 79 12.17 -3.61 -0.32
N SER A 80 12.55 -2.34 -0.43
CA SER A 80 12.51 -1.60 -1.69
C SER A 80 11.14 -1.68 -2.32
N ILE A 81 10.12 -1.36 -1.53
CA ILE A 81 8.73 -1.40 -1.99
C ILE A 81 8.49 -0.19 -2.86
N ARG A 82 8.40 -0.40 -4.18
CA ARG A 82 8.30 0.67 -5.17
C ARG A 82 6.87 0.94 -5.58
N GLU A 83 6.04 -0.10 -5.61
CA GLU A 83 4.66 0.05 -6.05
C GLU A 83 3.78 -1.05 -5.44
N LEU A 84 2.50 -0.72 -5.29
CA LEU A 84 1.48 -1.67 -4.89
C LEU A 84 0.43 -1.71 -5.99
N TYR A 85 -0.06 -2.89 -6.32
CA TYR A 85 -1.08 -3.07 -7.35
C TYR A 85 -2.34 -3.63 -6.72
N PHE A 86 -3.37 -2.80 -6.62
CA PHE A 86 -4.62 -3.17 -5.97
C PHE A 86 -5.63 -3.74 -6.96
N SER A 87 -6.38 -4.74 -6.51
CA SER A 87 -7.48 -5.33 -7.26
C SER A 87 -8.69 -5.45 -6.36
N ASN A 88 -9.87 -5.21 -6.92
CA ASN A 88 -11.12 -5.23 -6.17
C ASN A 88 -12.23 -5.86 -7.01
N SER A 89 -12.73 -7.01 -6.57
CA SER A 89 -13.87 -7.69 -7.18
C SER A 89 -15.00 -7.90 -6.17
N SER A 90 -15.06 -7.07 -5.13
CA SER A 90 -16.00 -7.25 -4.02
C SER A 90 -17.43 -6.85 -4.34
N GLY A 91 -17.66 -6.13 -5.44
CA GLY A 91 -18.98 -5.65 -5.82
C GLY A 91 -19.23 -4.17 -5.52
N SER A 92 -18.34 -3.53 -4.77
CA SER A 92 -18.43 -2.10 -4.48
C SER A 92 -17.03 -1.53 -4.29
N ALA A 93 -16.90 -0.20 -4.33
CA ALA A 93 -15.63 0.46 -4.07
C ALA A 93 -15.18 0.21 -2.63
N VAL A 94 -13.86 0.06 -2.44
CA VAL A 94 -13.27 -0.19 -1.13
C VAL A 94 -12.23 0.87 -0.87
N THR A 95 -12.34 1.57 0.26
CA THR A 95 -11.33 2.53 0.68
C THR A 95 -10.19 1.81 1.38
N VAL A 96 -8.98 2.08 0.93
CA VAL A 96 -7.76 1.56 1.55
C VAL A 96 -6.90 2.70 2.05
N GLU A 97 -6.12 2.44 3.08
CA GLU A 97 -5.16 3.38 3.63
C GLU A 97 -3.80 2.71 3.63
N VAL A 98 -2.80 3.42 3.13
CA VAL A 98 -1.42 2.90 3.10
C VAL A 98 -0.51 3.83 3.86
N PHE A 99 0.13 3.30 4.89
CA PHE A 99 1.17 3.97 5.66
C PHE A 99 2.52 3.50 5.14
N GLU A 100 3.34 4.44 4.70
CA GLU A 100 4.64 4.14 4.09
C GLU A 100 5.76 4.80 4.88
N VAL A 101 6.81 4.03 5.16
CA VAL A 101 8.06 4.54 5.75
C VAL A 101 9.16 4.38 4.70
N PRO A 102 9.83 5.47 4.31
CA PRO A 102 10.83 5.39 3.25
C PRO A 102 12.07 4.64 3.70
N GLU A 103 12.80 4.11 2.72
CA GLU A 103 14.13 3.58 2.99
C GLU A 103 15.06 4.70 3.41
N MET A 104 15.94 4.40 4.32
CA MET A 104 16.98 5.35 4.75
C MET A 104 18.14 5.29 3.77
N ASP A 105 18.67 6.45 3.46
CA ASP A 105 19.85 6.56 2.58
C ASP A 105 21.13 6.18 3.31
#